data_2f63babef42c9a979a1c069eb2d9f9b0
#
_entry.id   2f63babef42c9a979a1c069eb2d9f9b0
#
_cell.length_a   1.000
_cell.length_b   1.000
_cell.length_c   1.000
_cell.angle_alpha   90.00
_cell.angle_beta   90.00
_cell.angle_gamma   90.00
#
_symmetry.space_group_name_H-M   'P 1'
#
loop_
_entity.id
_entity.type
_entity.pdbx_description
1 polymer ?
#
loop_
_entity_poly.entity_id
_entity_poly.type
_entity_poly.pdbx_seq_one_letter_code
_entity_poly.pdbx_strand_id
1 'polypeptide(L)'
;MKRTLIGMLLVSLCGGAAASPLSAWNDTPAKQAIETWVHDATDANNHAFIPPEKRYVVFDNDGTLWPEAPITFQIQFVLDEVKRLAPEHPEWQNDPLVSAVLKNDLKTVAAAGEKGLLKLLAFTHSDITTDEFNKRVASWIDTHKDARFGCQYNQMGYQPMRQLLDYLRENGFKTWIISGGGIDFMRVLSEKMYGIPPEQVVGSFALGEFSLTKDGSQIRKTMQGAFNDDAANKPVAIHLFMGQRPVAAFGNSDGDLAMMQYTASNPDYKTFGLLVHHTDAAREYAYDSHPPASGKLVEGLKVAKEKGWVVVDMQKDWKTVFDPAQCPAKTAQ
;
A
#
# COMPACT_ATOMS: atom_id res chain seq x y z
N MET A 1 61.32 -48.11 3.87
CA MET A 1 60.34 -47.66 2.86
C MET A 1 59.02 -47.33 3.60
N LYS A 2 58.76 -46.08 3.90
CA LYS A 2 57.50 -45.63 4.52
C LYS A 2 56.66 -44.93 3.41
N ARG A 3 55.55 -45.50 3.02
CA ARG A 3 54.57 -44.91 2.10
C ARG A 3 53.61 -44.00 2.87
N THR A 4 53.70 -42.71 2.62
CA THR A 4 52.76 -41.70 3.14
C THR A 4 51.54 -41.62 2.20
N LEU A 5 50.38 -42.03 2.65
CA LEU A 5 49.09 -41.79 1.97
C LEU A 5 48.67 -40.35 2.23
N ILE A 6 48.59 -39.56 1.15
CA ILE A 6 47.96 -38.22 1.18
C ILE A 6 46.46 -38.45 0.90
N GLY A 7 45.65 -38.29 1.90
CA GLY A 7 44.21 -38.27 1.77
C GLY A 7 43.73 -36.91 1.22
N MET A 8 43.15 -36.91 0.02
CA MET A 8 42.57 -35.76 -0.64
C MET A 8 41.16 -35.56 -0.10
N LEU A 9 40.99 -34.51 0.72
CA LEU A 9 39.69 -34.14 1.29
C LEU A 9 38.91 -33.37 0.21
N LEU A 10 37.93 -34.00 -0.40
CA LEU A 10 36.96 -33.35 -1.30
C LEU A 10 35.96 -32.54 -0.41
N VAL A 11 36.14 -31.24 -0.36
CA VAL A 11 35.13 -30.32 0.19
C VAL A 11 34.04 -30.13 -0.86
N SER A 12 32.91 -30.80 -0.67
CA SER A 12 31.70 -30.60 -1.48
C SER A 12 31.08 -29.26 -1.08
N LEU A 13 31.31 -28.20 -1.88
CA LEU A 13 30.52 -26.98 -1.77
C LEU A 13 29.09 -27.29 -2.24
N CYS A 14 28.19 -27.58 -1.32
CA CYS A 14 26.77 -27.46 -1.56
C CYS A 14 26.43 -25.98 -1.71
N GLY A 15 26.49 -25.46 -2.93
CA GLY A 15 25.89 -24.18 -3.27
C GLY A 15 24.37 -24.28 -3.10
N GLY A 16 23.85 -23.87 -1.94
CA GLY A 16 22.44 -23.64 -1.81
C GLY A 16 22.03 -22.55 -2.81
N ALA A 17 21.17 -22.89 -3.77
CA ALA A 17 20.56 -21.90 -4.63
C ALA A 17 19.83 -20.89 -3.72
N ALA A 18 20.33 -19.66 -3.63
CA ALA A 18 19.63 -18.61 -2.95
C ALA A 18 18.24 -18.47 -3.60
N ALA A 19 17.19 -18.50 -2.78
CA ALA A 19 15.84 -18.31 -3.29
C ALA A 19 15.78 -16.96 -4.03
N SER A 20 15.13 -16.94 -5.21
CA SER A 20 14.94 -15.69 -5.94
C SER A 20 14.25 -14.66 -5.03
N PRO A 21 14.76 -13.42 -4.93
CA PRO A 21 14.16 -12.39 -4.08
C PRO A 21 12.70 -12.12 -4.44
N LEU A 22 12.28 -12.35 -5.69
CA LEU A 22 10.92 -12.20 -6.19
C LEU A 22 10.23 -13.57 -6.38
N SER A 23 10.30 -14.46 -5.41
CA SER A 23 9.80 -15.84 -5.49
C SER A 23 8.27 -15.95 -5.59
N ALA A 24 7.52 -14.92 -5.17
CA ALA A 24 6.06 -14.82 -5.32
C ALA A 24 5.62 -14.34 -6.72
N TRP A 25 6.57 -14.00 -7.58
CA TRP A 25 6.35 -13.64 -8.98
C TRP A 25 6.58 -14.85 -9.88
N ASN A 26 5.79 -14.97 -10.94
CA ASN A 26 6.08 -15.86 -12.05
C ASN A 26 7.21 -15.28 -12.93
N ASP A 27 7.90 -16.13 -13.69
CA ASP A 27 8.94 -15.70 -14.62
C ASP A 27 8.32 -15.13 -15.90
N THR A 28 7.88 -13.89 -15.82
CA THR A 28 7.18 -13.15 -16.88
C THR A 28 7.97 -11.90 -17.27
N PRO A 29 7.63 -11.25 -18.39
CA PRO A 29 8.23 -9.98 -18.78
C PRO A 29 8.12 -8.88 -17.71
N ALA A 30 7.06 -8.89 -16.88
CA ALA A 30 6.89 -7.92 -15.79
C ALA A 30 8.00 -8.08 -14.73
N LYS A 31 8.25 -9.31 -14.25
CA LYS A 31 9.36 -9.59 -13.33
C LYS A 31 10.71 -9.23 -13.93
N GLN A 32 10.96 -9.63 -15.17
CA GLN A 32 12.21 -9.35 -15.88
C GLN A 32 12.47 -7.85 -16.04
N ALA A 33 11.42 -7.06 -16.31
CA ALA A 33 11.52 -5.61 -16.42
C ALA A 33 11.94 -4.97 -15.08
N ILE A 34 11.37 -5.44 -13.95
CA ILE A 34 11.76 -5.00 -12.61
C ILE A 34 13.25 -5.30 -12.35
N GLU A 35 13.66 -6.56 -12.54
CA GLU A 35 15.04 -7.02 -12.30
C GLU A 35 16.03 -6.26 -13.18
N THR A 36 15.71 -6.07 -14.47
CA THR A 36 16.54 -5.32 -15.41
C THR A 36 16.68 -3.86 -14.99
N TRP A 37 15.58 -3.19 -14.65
CA TRP A 37 15.64 -1.79 -14.23
C TRP A 37 16.45 -1.61 -12.94
N VAL A 38 16.25 -2.46 -11.95
CA VAL A 38 17.02 -2.41 -10.69
C VAL A 38 18.51 -2.63 -10.97
N HIS A 39 18.87 -3.62 -11.79
CA HIS A 39 20.25 -3.88 -12.18
C HIS A 39 20.85 -2.65 -12.87
N ASP A 40 20.19 -2.10 -13.89
CA ASP A 40 20.67 -0.93 -14.63
C ASP A 40 20.85 0.29 -13.72
N ALA A 41 19.91 0.52 -12.81
CA ALA A 41 19.93 1.64 -11.88
C ALA A 41 21.01 1.51 -10.78
N THR A 42 21.50 0.30 -10.52
CA THR A 42 22.45 0.04 -9.43
C THR A 42 23.86 -0.27 -9.88
N ASP A 43 24.06 -0.65 -11.14
CA ASP A 43 25.40 -0.87 -11.70
C ASP A 43 26.09 0.47 -12.03
N ALA A 44 27.15 0.79 -11.30
CA ALA A 44 27.92 2.03 -11.46
C ALA A 44 28.55 2.20 -12.86
N ASN A 45 28.66 1.13 -13.66
CA ASN A 45 29.16 1.18 -15.03
C ASN A 45 28.05 1.38 -16.07
N ASN A 46 26.79 1.33 -15.66
CA ASN A 46 25.64 1.50 -16.54
C ASN A 46 25.32 3.00 -16.70
N HIS A 47 24.99 3.42 -17.94
CA HIS A 47 24.57 4.80 -18.22
C HIS A 47 23.26 5.21 -17.51
N ALA A 48 22.46 4.24 -17.04
CA ALA A 48 21.24 4.46 -16.28
C ALA A 48 21.47 4.41 -14.75
N PHE A 49 22.72 4.40 -14.31
CA PHE A 49 23.08 4.38 -12.89
C PHE A 49 22.44 5.54 -12.12
N ILE A 50 21.85 5.24 -10.99
CA ILE A 50 21.27 6.20 -10.08
C ILE A 50 22.07 6.17 -8.76
N PRO A 51 22.66 7.28 -8.30
CA PRO A 51 23.37 7.32 -7.04
C PRO A 51 22.45 6.92 -5.86
N PRO A 52 22.94 6.21 -4.83
CA PRO A 52 22.12 5.70 -3.73
C PRO A 52 21.25 6.77 -3.03
N GLU A 53 21.78 7.98 -2.87
CA GLU A 53 21.08 9.12 -2.26
C GLU A 53 19.94 9.68 -3.14
N LYS A 54 19.80 9.21 -4.39
CA LYS A 54 18.75 9.59 -5.34
C LYS A 54 17.74 8.47 -5.60
N ARG A 55 17.91 7.30 -5.01
CA ARG A 55 17.05 6.12 -5.21
C ARG A 55 15.78 6.19 -4.36
N TYR A 56 14.90 7.17 -4.66
CA TYR A 56 13.58 7.30 -4.03
C TYR A 56 12.51 6.69 -4.92
N VAL A 57 11.70 5.80 -4.34
CA VAL A 57 10.59 5.15 -5.04
C VAL A 57 9.30 5.31 -4.24
N VAL A 58 8.19 5.48 -4.92
CA VAL A 58 6.88 5.74 -4.33
C VAL A 58 5.87 4.67 -4.71
N PHE A 59 5.06 4.29 -3.75
CA PHE A 59 3.98 3.31 -3.90
C PHE A 59 2.66 3.93 -3.47
N ASP A 60 1.61 3.71 -4.21
CA ASP A 60 0.28 3.77 -3.65
C ASP A 60 0.07 2.59 -2.67
N ASN A 61 -0.97 2.66 -1.84
CA ASN A 61 -1.25 1.66 -0.83
C ASN A 61 -2.44 0.77 -1.21
N ASP A 62 -3.65 1.36 -1.27
CA ASP A 62 -4.89 0.63 -1.54
C ASP A 62 -4.91 0.12 -2.99
N GLY A 63 -5.07 -1.21 -3.17
CA GLY A 63 -4.98 -1.85 -4.48
C GLY A 63 -3.55 -2.06 -5.01
N THR A 64 -2.53 -1.47 -4.39
CA THR A 64 -1.12 -1.63 -4.78
C THR A 64 -0.34 -2.49 -3.81
N LEU A 65 -0.45 -2.25 -2.51
CA LEU A 65 0.26 -3.01 -1.46
C LEU A 65 -0.66 -3.98 -0.71
N TRP A 66 -1.97 -3.72 -0.69
CA TRP A 66 -3.01 -4.57 -0.13
C TRP A 66 -4.35 -4.37 -0.87
N PRO A 67 -5.40 -5.20 -0.62
CA PRO A 67 -6.69 -5.06 -1.28
C PRO A 67 -7.40 -3.73 -0.99
N GLU A 68 -8.13 -3.24 -1.99
CA GLU A 68 -9.03 -2.09 -1.86
C GLU A 68 -10.50 -2.45 -2.14
N ALA A 69 -10.75 -3.58 -2.77
CA ALA A 69 -12.10 -4.03 -3.10
C ALA A 69 -12.64 -5.00 -2.04
N PRO A 70 -13.96 -5.01 -1.75
CA PRO A 70 -15.00 -4.13 -2.31
C PRO A 70 -15.01 -2.72 -1.71
N ILE A 71 -14.32 -2.50 -0.61
CA ILE A 71 -14.07 -1.21 0.06
C ILE A 71 -12.69 -1.23 0.70
N THR A 72 -12.03 -0.09 0.79
CA THR A 72 -10.72 0.00 1.42
C THR A 72 -10.78 -0.37 2.90
N PHE A 73 -9.68 -0.88 3.43
CA PHE A 73 -9.61 -1.29 4.84
C PHE A 73 -9.87 -0.13 5.80
N GLN A 74 -9.44 1.08 5.46
CA GLN A 74 -9.77 2.25 6.28
C GLN A 74 -11.27 2.55 6.31
N ILE A 75 -11.98 2.42 5.19
CA ILE A 75 -13.45 2.59 5.19
C ILE A 75 -14.10 1.51 6.04
N GLN A 76 -13.64 0.25 5.96
CA GLN A 76 -14.15 -0.82 6.82
C GLN A 76 -13.92 -0.49 8.31
N PHE A 77 -12.72 0.00 8.68
CA PHE A 77 -12.43 0.47 10.04
C PHE A 77 -13.41 1.57 10.47
N VAL A 78 -13.68 2.57 9.62
CA VAL A 78 -14.65 3.64 9.90
C VAL A 78 -16.04 3.10 10.19
N LEU A 79 -16.51 2.15 9.36
CA LEU A 79 -17.83 1.53 9.55
C LEU A 79 -17.91 0.76 10.87
N ASP A 80 -16.87 0.04 11.23
CA ASP A 80 -16.82 -0.73 12.47
C ASP A 80 -16.70 0.20 13.70
N GLU A 81 -15.95 1.30 13.62
CA GLU A 81 -15.88 2.33 14.65
C GLU A 81 -17.24 3.03 14.87
N VAL A 82 -17.97 3.33 13.80
CA VAL A 82 -19.34 3.87 13.93
C VAL A 82 -20.24 2.90 14.70
N LYS A 83 -20.18 1.60 14.38
CA LYS A 83 -20.96 0.57 15.11
C LYS A 83 -20.56 0.50 16.58
N ARG A 84 -19.27 0.57 16.87
CA ARG A 84 -18.72 0.52 18.23
C ARG A 84 -19.14 1.74 19.06
N LEU A 85 -19.12 2.94 18.45
CA LEU A 85 -19.42 4.21 19.13
C LEU A 85 -20.91 4.51 19.24
N ALA A 86 -21.75 4.02 18.34
CA ALA A 86 -23.18 4.34 18.29
C ALA A 86 -23.95 4.15 19.62
N PRO A 87 -23.66 3.12 20.46
CA PRO A 87 -24.28 3.00 21.77
C PRO A 87 -23.96 4.13 22.76
N GLU A 88 -22.80 4.79 22.59
CA GLU A 88 -22.34 5.89 23.43
C GLU A 88 -22.84 7.25 22.92
N HIS A 89 -23.44 7.28 21.71
CA HIS A 89 -23.89 8.46 20.99
C HIS A 89 -25.38 8.38 20.62
N PRO A 90 -26.30 8.50 21.60
CA PRO A 90 -27.77 8.42 21.36
C PRO A 90 -28.26 9.48 20.37
N GLU A 91 -27.58 10.62 20.24
CA GLU A 91 -27.86 11.67 19.25
C GLU A 91 -27.71 11.20 17.80
N TRP A 92 -26.98 10.10 17.55
CA TRP A 92 -26.79 9.53 16.21
C TRP A 92 -27.95 8.63 15.76
N GLN A 93 -28.87 8.26 16.67
CA GLN A 93 -29.94 7.29 16.38
C GLN A 93 -30.87 7.72 15.23
N ASN A 94 -31.05 9.03 15.05
CA ASN A 94 -31.88 9.59 14.00
C ASN A 94 -31.10 9.96 12.73
N ASP A 95 -29.80 9.66 12.68
CA ASP A 95 -28.97 9.93 11.51
C ASP A 95 -29.16 8.83 10.45
N PRO A 96 -29.64 9.16 9.23
CA PRO A 96 -29.90 8.15 8.20
C PRO A 96 -28.64 7.39 7.78
N LEU A 97 -27.47 8.06 7.78
CA LEU A 97 -26.22 7.44 7.37
C LEU A 97 -25.71 6.47 8.43
N VAL A 98 -25.77 6.85 9.72
CA VAL A 98 -25.46 5.95 10.83
C VAL A 98 -26.40 4.76 10.83
N SER A 99 -27.72 4.99 10.65
CA SER A 99 -28.71 3.91 10.53
C SER A 99 -28.37 2.93 9.40
N ALA A 100 -27.89 3.43 8.24
CA ALA A 100 -27.45 2.59 7.13
C ALA A 100 -26.21 1.75 7.52
N VAL A 101 -25.23 2.35 8.20
CA VAL A 101 -24.05 1.63 8.71
C VAL A 101 -24.45 0.51 9.69
N LEU A 102 -25.32 0.81 10.66
CA LEU A 102 -25.78 -0.17 11.65
C LEU A 102 -26.54 -1.34 11.03
N LYS A 103 -27.24 -1.10 9.92
CA LYS A 103 -27.97 -2.12 9.14
C LYS A 103 -27.11 -2.83 8.09
N ASN A 104 -25.82 -2.49 7.95
CA ASN A 104 -24.92 -2.94 6.89
C ASN A 104 -25.45 -2.63 5.47
N ASP A 105 -26.22 -1.56 5.31
CA ASP A 105 -26.68 -1.07 4.01
C ASP A 105 -25.57 -0.27 3.30
N LEU A 106 -24.59 -1.01 2.78
CA LEU A 106 -23.43 -0.43 2.08
C LEU A 106 -23.85 0.34 0.82
N LYS A 107 -25.01 0.02 0.23
CA LYS A 107 -25.52 0.74 -0.93
C LYS A 107 -25.90 2.18 -0.58
N THR A 108 -26.62 2.35 0.52
CA THR A 108 -26.99 3.69 1.03
C THR A 108 -25.75 4.44 1.51
N VAL A 109 -24.80 3.76 2.16
CA VAL A 109 -23.53 4.37 2.58
C VAL A 109 -22.74 4.88 1.36
N ALA A 110 -22.58 4.06 0.32
CA ALA A 110 -21.91 4.45 -0.92
C ALA A 110 -22.62 5.60 -1.65
N ALA A 111 -23.95 5.59 -1.69
CA ALA A 111 -24.75 6.65 -2.29
C ALA A 111 -24.61 8.02 -1.60
N ALA A 112 -24.19 8.06 -0.34
CA ALA A 112 -23.89 9.30 0.37
C ALA A 112 -22.62 10.02 -0.13
N GLY A 113 -21.77 9.32 -0.91
CA GLY A 113 -20.58 9.85 -1.58
C GLY A 113 -19.58 10.47 -0.61
N GLU A 114 -18.77 11.38 -1.13
CA GLU A 114 -17.69 12.04 -0.37
C GLU A 114 -18.19 12.76 0.89
N LYS A 115 -19.33 13.46 0.81
CA LYS A 115 -19.90 14.14 1.98
C LYS A 115 -20.29 13.17 3.09
N GLY A 116 -20.84 12.01 2.73
CA GLY A 116 -21.14 10.94 3.68
C GLY A 116 -19.91 10.38 4.32
N LEU A 117 -18.87 10.11 3.52
CA LEU A 117 -17.59 9.63 4.04
C LEU A 117 -16.95 10.63 5.00
N LEU A 118 -16.87 11.90 4.65
CA LEU A 118 -16.32 12.95 5.52
C LEU A 118 -17.09 13.06 6.84
N LYS A 119 -18.42 12.86 6.82
CA LYS A 119 -19.24 12.83 8.04
C LYS A 119 -18.89 11.64 8.92
N LEU A 120 -18.76 10.44 8.37
CA LEU A 120 -18.35 9.24 9.13
C LEU A 120 -16.93 9.37 9.67
N LEU A 121 -16.01 9.95 8.89
CA LEU A 121 -14.66 10.27 9.37
C LEU A 121 -14.70 11.25 10.54
N ALA A 122 -15.52 12.31 10.48
CA ALA A 122 -15.68 13.25 11.58
C ALA A 122 -16.15 12.53 12.86
N PHE A 123 -17.11 11.63 12.77
CA PHE A 123 -17.59 10.86 13.92
C PHE A 123 -16.54 9.94 14.55
N THR A 124 -15.61 9.41 13.76
CA THR A 124 -14.68 8.37 14.20
C THR A 124 -13.26 8.87 14.43
N HIS A 125 -12.88 10.01 13.84
CA HIS A 125 -11.51 10.52 13.85
C HIS A 125 -11.35 11.86 14.56
N SER A 126 -12.46 12.59 14.88
CA SER A 126 -12.38 13.88 15.57
C SER A 126 -12.46 13.73 17.09
N ASP A 127 -11.95 14.75 17.78
CA ASP A 127 -12.04 14.90 19.25
C ASP A 127 -11.35 13.81 20.08
N ILE A 128 -10.53 12.99 19.45
CA ILE A 128 -9.66 12.02 20.12
C ILE A 128 -8.19 12.40 19.94
N THR A 129 -7.31 11.88 20.80
CA THR A 129 -5.87 12.07 20.63
C THR A 129 -5.33 11.17 19.53
N THR A 130 -4.20 11.57 18.93
CA THR A 130 -3.49 10.70 17.97
C THR A 130 -3.11 9.37 18.58
N ASP A 131 -2.69 9.35 19.86
CA ASP A 131 -2.33 8.12 20.56
C ASP A 131 -3.52 7.18 20.76
N GLU A 132 -4.68 7.72 21.08
CA GLU A 132 -5.91 6.93 21.19
C GLU A 132 -6.34 6.39 19.83
N PHE A 133 -6.31 7.21 18.79
CA PHE A 133 -6.59 6.77 17.44
C PHE A 133 -5.67 5.62 17.01
N ASN A 134 -4.37 5.78 17.21
CA ASN A 134 -3.38 4.76 16.86
C ASN A 134 -3.62 3.43 17.61
N LYS A 135 -3.99 3.48 18.89
CA LYS A 135 -4.35 2.28 19.66
C LYS A 135 -5.60 1.59 19.09
N ARG A 136 -6.61 2.37 18.69
CA ARG A 136 -7.84 1.82 18.08
C ARG A 136 -7.55 1.13 16.76
N VAL A 137 -6.78 1.78 15.87
CA VAL A 137 -6.37 1.19 14.59
C VAL A 137 -5.55 -0.08 14.81
N ALA A 138 -4.55 -0.05 15.70
CA ALA A 138 -3.72 -1.21 16.00
C ALA A 138 -4.55 -2.40 16.50
N SER A 139 -5.48 -2.16 17.43
CA SER A 139 -6.37 -3.20 17.94
C SER A 139 -7.29 -3.75 16.84
N TRP A 140 -7.85 -2.87 16.01
CA TRP A 140 -8.77 -3.30 14.95
C TRP A 140 -8.06 -4.16 13.91
N ILE A 141 -6.90 -3.73 13.42
CA ILE A 141 -6.18 -4.43 12.35
C ILE A 141 -5.67 -5.82 12.78
N ASP A 142 -5.38 -5.98 14.08
CA ASP A 142 -4.91 -7.25 14.65
C ASP A 142 -6.05 -8.21 15.05
N THR A 143 -7.30 -7.73 15.15
CA THR A 143 -8.43 -8.54 15.64
C THR A 143 -9.51 -8.78 14.59
N HIS A 144 -9.73 -7.84 13.67
CA HIS A 144 -10.77 -7.97 12.66
C HIS A 144 -10.27 -8.76 11.44
N LYS A 145 -11.19 -9.43 10.79
CA LYS A 145 -10.91 -10.31 9.65
C LYS A 145 -11.75 -9.91 8.45
N ASP A 146 -11.13 -9.97 7.29
CA ASP A 146 -11.86 -9.84 6.04
C ASP A 146 -12.89 -10.99 5.88
N ALA A 147 -14.10 -10.65 5.46
CA ALA A 147 -15.21 -11.59 5.36
C ALA A 147 -14.99 -12.65 4.27
N ARG A 148 -14.38 -12.25 3.15
CA ARG A 148 -14.10 -13.16 2.02
C ARG A 148 -12.94 -14.09 2.32
N PHE A 149 -11.81 -13.53 2.77
CA PHE A 149 -10.57 -14.30 2.92
C PHE A 149 -10.47 -14.96 4.30
N GLY A 150 -11.12 -14.40 5.32
CA GLY A 150 -11.08 -14.90 6.70
C GLY A 150 -9.75 -14.65 7.41
N CYS A 151 -8.87 -13.84 6.78
CA CYS A 151 -7.58 -13.42 7.31
C CYS A 151 -7.73 -12.11 8.07
N GLN A 152 -6.86 -11.86 9.03
CA GLN A 152 -6.74 -10.54 9.65
C GLN A 152 -6.21 -9.54 8.61
N TYR A 153 -6.63 -8.28 8.71
CA TYR A 153 -6.23 -7.26 7.74
C TYR A 153 -4.72 -7.04 7.67
N ASN A 154 -4.00 -7.19 8.80
CA ASN A 154 -2.53 -7.12 8.83
C ASN A 154 -1.81 -8.27 8.12
N GLN A 155 -2.54 -9.33 7.73
CA GLN A 155 -2.03 -10.49 7.00
C GLN A 155 -2.27 -10.40 5.48
N MET A 156 -2.94 -9.34 5.03
CA MET A 156 -3.42 -9.23 3.65
C MET A 156 -2.56 -8.31 2.76
N GLY A 157 -1.34 -8.02 3.15
CA GLY A 157 -0.38 -7.38 2.25
C GLY A 157 -0.07 -8.29 1.06
N TYR A 158 -0.09 -7.74 -0.17
CA TYR A 158 0.24 -8.50 -1.37
C TYR A 158 1.68 -9.01 -1.32
N GLN A 159 1.85 -10.32 -1.28
CA GLN A 159 3.16 -10.94 -1.10
C GLN A 159 4.16 -10.57 -2.22
N PRO A 160 3.77 -10.52 -3.51
CA PRO A 160 4.67 -10.07 -4.56
C PRO A 160 5.16 -8.63 -4.36
N MET A 161 4.28 -7.73 -3.92
CA MET A 161 4.65 -6.32 -3.69
C MET A 161 5.50 -6.15 -2.43
N ARG A 162 5.26 -6.94 -1.38
CA ARG A 162 6.14 -6.97 -0.19
C ARG A 162 7.56 -7.43 -0.57
N GLN A 163 7.69 -8.49 -1.38
CA GLN A 163 8.98 -8.93 -1.89
C GLN A 163 9.65 -7.87 -2.79
N LEU A 164 8.86 -7.13 -3.57
CA LEU A 164 9.38 -6.02 -4.37
C LEU A 164 9.92 -4.88 -3.49
N LEU A 165 9.21 -4.53 -2.41
CA LEU A 165 9.68 -3.56 -1.42
C LEU A 165 11.02 -3.99 -0.78
N ASP A 166 11.13 -5.26 -0.37
CA ASP A 166 12.35 -5.82 0.21
C ASP A 166 13.49 -5.80 -0.82
N TYR A 167 13.25 -6.28 -2.02
CA TYR A 167 14.22 -6.30 -3.11
C TYR A 167 14.74 -4.90 -3.46
N LEU A 168 13.87 -3.90 -3.51
CA LEU A 168 14.28 -2.51 -3.74
C LEU A 168 15.15 -1.98 -2.60
N ARG A 169 14.79 -2.22 -1.34
CA ARG A 169 15.58 -1.78 -0.18
C ARG A 169 16.95 -2.46 -0.12
N GLU A 170 17.02 -3.76 -0.41
CA GLU A 170 18.27 -4.51 -0.51
C GLU A 170 19.21 -3.93 -1.60
N ASN A 171 18.63 -3.30 -2.62
CA ASN A 171 19.35 -2.59 -3.69
C ASN A 171 19.50 -1.08 -3.42
N GLY A 172 19.31 -0.63 -2.19
CA GLY A 172 19.57 0.74 -1.74
C GLY A 172 18.53 1.77 -2.11
N PHE A 173 17.32 1.36 -2.50
CA PHE A 173 16.20 2.27 -2.74
C PHE A 173 15.47 2.60 -1.44
N LYS A 174 15.02 3.84 -1.29
CA LYS A 174 14.14 4.31 -0.21
C LYS A 174 12.69 4.22 -0.67
N THR A 175 11.91 3.40 0.01
CA THR A 175 10.51 3.11 -0.34
C THR A 175 9.56 4.00 0.45
N TRP A 176 8.67 4.71 -0.23
CA TRP A 176 7.68 5.61 0.36
C TRP A 176 6.27 5.18 -0.04
N ILE A 177 5.29 5.42 0.84
CA ILE A 177 3.87 5.34 0.51
C ILE A 177 3.36 6.75 0.24
N ILE A 178 2.61 6.92 -0.88
CA ILE A 178 1.88 8.14 -1.27
C ILE A 178 0.47 7.72 -1.63
N SER A 179 -0.50 8.00 -0.77
CA SER A 179 -1.83 7.38 -0.87
C SER A 179 -2.97 8.34 -0.53
N GLY A 180 -4.12 8.15 -1.18
CA GLY A 180 -5.38 8.79 -0.81
C GLY A 180 -5.91 8.39 0.57
N GLY A 181 -5.42 7.28 1.14
CA GLY A 181 -5.73 6.84 2.49
C GLY A 181 -5.24 7.80 3.59
N GLY A 182 -5.84 7.71 4.77
CA GLY A 182 -5.47 8.56 5.91
C GLY A 182 -4.07 8.25 6.44
N ILE A 183 -3.22 9.27 6.54
CA ILE A 183 -1.82 9.15 6.95
C ILE A 183 -1.66 8.47 8.31
N ASP A 184 -2.48 8.84 9.32
CA ASP A 184 -2.38 8.27 10.66
C ASP A 184 -2.78 6.79 10.68
N PHE A 185 -3.80 6.41 9.89
CA PHE A 185 -4.21 5.00 9.77
C PHE A 185 -3.09 4.15 9.19
N MET A 186 -2.47 4.58 8.11
CA MET A 186 -1.41 3.83 7.44
C MET A 186 -0.13 3.74 8.29
N ARG A 187 0.24 4.80 9.00
CA ARG A 187 1.46 4.83 9.84
C ARG A 187 1.46 3.80 10.96
N VAL A 188 0.28 3.43 11.48
CA VAL A 188 0.18 2.40 12.53
C VAL A 188 0.65 1.02 12.06
N LEU A 189 0.57 0.76 10.76
CA LEU A 189 0.77 -0.59 10.21
C LEU A 189 1.94 -0.70 9.22
N SER A 190 2.38 0.41 8.64
CA SER A 190 3.31 0.41 7.51
C SER A 190 4.65 -0.27 7.81
N GLU A 191 5.22 -0.05 8.99
CA GLU A 191 6.49 -0.67 9.37
C GLU A 191 6.34 -2.19 9.57
N LYS A 192 5.30 -2.61 10.31
CA LYS A 192 5.03 -4.03 10.59
C LYS A 192 4.69 -4.82 9.32
N MET A 193 3.91 -4.22 8.40
CA MET A 193 3.42 -4.92 7.20
C MET A 193 4.41 -4.87 6.03
N TYR A 194 5.08 -3.74 5.87
CA TYR A 194 5.86 -3.45 4.66
C TYR A 194 7.32 -3.11 4.92
N GLY A 195 7.73 -2.95 6.19
CA GLY A 195 9.06 -2.44 6.54
C GLY A 195 9.28 -0.97 6.14
N ILE A 196 8.20 -0.21 5.94
CA ILE A 196 8.23 1.22 5.64
C ILE A 196 8.00 1.99 6.92
N PRO A 197 8.99 2.77 7.41
CA PRO A 197 8.84 3.50 8.65
C PRO A 197 7.82 4.65 8.50
N PRO A 198 7.16 5.08 9.60
CA PRO A 198 6.05 6.03 9.54
C PRO A 198 6.40 7.39 8.91
N GLU A 199 7.64 7.84 9.00
CA GLU A 199 8.10 9.08 8.34
C GLU A 199 8.17 8.98 6.82
N GLN A 200 8.16 7.77 6.26
CA GLN A 200 8.10 7.50 4.82
C GLN A 200 6.68 7.22 4.32
N VAL A 201 5.67 7.53 5.13
CA VAL A 201 4.26 7.41 4.77
C VAL A 201 3.64 8.79 4.66
N VAL A 202 3.12 9.10 3.49
CA VAL A 202 2.35 10.30 3.18
C VAL A 202 0.95 9.87 2.75
N GLY A 203 -0.05 10.61 3.18
CA GLY A 203 -1.45 10.32 2.88
C GLY A 203 -2.34 11.51 3.17
N SER A 204 -3.63 11.32 2.99
CA SER A 204 -4.62 12.34 3.36
C SER A 204 -4.55 12.64 4.85
N PHE A 205 -4.64 13.92 5.22
CA PHE A 205 -4.55 14.36 6.61
C PHE A 205 -5.46 15.55 6.90
N ALA A 206 -5.70 15.78 8.18
CA ALA A 206 -6.21 17.05 8.70
C ALA A 206 -5.26 17.54 9.80
N LEU A 207 -5.28 18.86 10.07
CA LEU A 207 -4.44 19.46 11.10
C LEU A 207 -4.88 18.98 12.49
N GLY A 208 -3.91 18.67 13.34
CA GLY A 208 -4.16 18.41 14.74
C GLY A 208 -3.97 19.66 15.60
N GLU A 209 -4.55 19.65 16.80
CA GLU A 209 -4.38 20.67 17.80
C GLU A 209 -3.49 20.18 18.93
N PHE A 210 -2.40 20.94 19.16
CA PHE A 210 -1.50 20.67 20.30
C PHE A 210 -2.13 21.19 21.59
N SER A 211 -2.02 20.43 22.67
CA SER A 211 -2.37 20.86 24.02
C SER A 211 -1.46 20.27 25.08
N LEU A 212 -1.27 21.02 26.16
CA LEU A 212 -0.62 20.57 27.38
C LEU A 212 -1.69 20.28 28.45
N THR A 213 -1.61 19.11 29.03
CA THR A 213 -2.46 18.68 30.15
C THR A 213 -1.59 18.35 31.34
N LYS A 214 -2.21 18.08 32.50
CA LYS A 214 -1.51 17.59 33.69
C LYS A 214 -0.77 16.25 33.46
N ASP A 215 -1.23 15.47 32.48
CA ASP A 215 -0.69 14.14 32.16
C ASP A 215 0.33 14.18 31.01
N GLY A 216 0.67 15.38 30.49
CA GLY A 216 1.65 15.58 29.41
C GLY A 216 1.11 16.30 28.19
N SER A 217 1.90 16.30 27.13
CA SER A 217 1.53 16.87 25.83
C SER A 217 0.72 15.88 24.99
N GLN A 218 -0.23 16.42 24.23
CA GLN A 218 -1.01 15.61 23.30
C GLN A 218 -1.34 16.38 22.02
N ILE A 219 -1.61 15.66 20.95
CA ILE A 219 -2.20 16.18 19.71
C ILE A 219 -3.62 15.60 19.59
N ARG A 220 -4.60 16.49 19.53
CA ARG A 220 -6.00 16.13 19.28
C ARG A 220 -6.28 16.18 17.79
N LYS A 221 -6.91 15.17 17.25
CA LYS A 221 -7.32 15.10 15.85
C LYS A 221 -8.50 16.03 15.61
N THR A 222 -8.48 16.72 14.48
CA THR A 222 -9.57 17.57 13.99
C THR A 222 -9.90 17.26 12.54
N MET A 223 -10.88 17.98 11.97
CA MET A 223 -11.17 17.95 10.52
C MET A 223 -10.75 19.25 9.84
N GLN A 224 -10.00 20.13 10.52
CA GLN A 224 -9.57 21.41 9.96
C GLN A 224 -8.38 21.23 9.03
N GLY A 225 -8.28 22.10 8.01
CA GLY A 225 -7.14 22.12 7.10
C GLY A 225 -6.92 20.79 6.38
N ALA A 226 -8.00 20.09 6.05
CA ALA A 226 -7.91 18.77 5.41
C ALA A 226 -7.23 18.85 4.04
N PHE A 227 -6.31 17.93 3.80
CA PHE A 227 -5.63 17.71 2.53
C PHE A 227 -5.96 16.29 2.06
N ASN A 228 -6.50 16.17 0.85
CA ASN A 228 -6.76 14.88 0.22
C ASN A 228 -5.57 14.53 -0.70
N ASP A 229 -4.79 13.53 -0.35
CA ASP A 229 -3.61 13.08 -1.10
C ASP A 229 -3.99 12.09 -2.21
N ASP A 230 -4.86 12.52 -3.12
CA ASP A 230 -5.29 11.72 -4.25
C ASP A 230 -5.11 12.46 -5.58
N ALA A 231 -5.00 11.70 -6.67
CA ALA A 231 -4.85 12.19 -8.04
C ALA A 231 -3.76 13.28 -8.17
N ALA A 232 -4.11 14.49 -8.60
CA ALA A 232 -3.17 15.59 -8.80
C ALA A 232 -2.48 16.08 -7.52
N ASN A 233 -3.00 15.73 -6.36
CA ASN A 233 -2.38 16.10 -5.08
C ASN A 233 -1.21 15.20 -4.69
N LYS A 234 -1.12 13.94 -5.17
CA LYS A 234 0.02 13.05 -4.89
C LYS A 234 1.38 13.68 -5.26
N PRO A 235 1.59 14.26 -6.46
CA PRO A 235 2.82 15.00 -6.75
C PRO A 235 3.07 16.20 -5.83
N VAL A 236 2.03 16.89 -5.38
CA VAL A 236 2.15 18.01 -4.43
C VAL A 236 2.65 17.50 -3.09
N ALA A 237 2.10 16.41 -2.59
CA ALA A 237 2.53 15.77 -1.36
C ALA A 237 3.99 15.25 -1.47
N ILE A 238 4.37 14.64 -2.58
CA ILE A 238 5.76 14.25 -2.84
C ILE A 238 6.69 15.46 -2.73
N HIS A 239 6.33 16.56 -3.37
CA HIS A 239 7.13 17.81 -3.31
C HIS A 239 7.25 18.32 -1.86
N LEU A 240 6.15 18.34 -1.11
CA LEU A 240 6.12 18.91 0.25
C LEU A 240 6.86 18.04 1.26
N PHE A 241 6.68 16.72 1.22
CA PHE A 241 7.15 15.81 2.27
C PHE A 241 8.46 15.10 1.94
N MET A 242 8.71 14.81 0.68
CA MET A 242 9.96 14.14 0.26
C MET A 242 11.03 15.14 -0.20
N GLY A 243 10.64 16.30 -0.78
CA GLY A 243 11.57 17.29 -1.30
C GLY A 243 12.40 16.82 -2.50
N GLN A 244 12.12 15.63 -3.03
CA GLN A 244 12.82 15.03 -4.17
C GLN A 244 11.83 14.35 -5.10
N ARG A 245 12.16 14.35 -6.42
CA ARG A 245 11.36 13.63 -7.41
C ARG A 245 11.76 12.16 -7.41
N PRO A 246 10.80 11.23 -7.33
CA PRO A 246 11.10 9.79 -7.35
C PRO A 246 11.71 9.33 -8.67
N VAL A 247 12.36 8.18 -8.64
CA VAL A 247 12.88 7.49 -9.84
C VAL A 247 12.01 6.29 -10.26
N ALA A 248 11.10 5.85 -9.37
CA ALA A 248 10.06 4.88 -9.76
C ALA A 248 8.76 5.16 -9.02
N ALA A 249 7.64 4.81 -9.66
CA ALA A 249 6.30 4.90 -9.09
C ALA A 249 5.49 3.64 -9.40
N PHE A 250 4.77 3.19 -8.37
CA PHE A 250 3.96 1.96 -8.38
C PHE A 250 2.54 2.30 -7.92
N GLY A 251 1.55 1.90 -8.70
CA GLY A 251 0.15 2.18 -8.45
C GLY A 251 -0.75 1.12 -9.05
N ASN A 252 -2.07 1.33 -9.02
CA ASN A 252 -3.06 0.41 -9.59
C ASN A 252 -4.25 1.11 -10.25
N SER A 253 -4.33 2.43 -10.17
CA SER A 253 -5.53 3.16 -10.60
C SER A 253 -5.23 4.44 -11.39
N ASP A 254 -6.28 5.02 -11.99
CA ASP A 254 -6.22 6.35 -12.62
C ASP A 254 -5.88 7.46 -11.61
N GLY A 255 -6.12 7.24 -10.31
CA GLY A 255 -5.71 8.11 -9.22
C GLY A 255 -4.19 8.25 -9.08
N ASP A 256 -3.41 7.27 -9.58
CA ASP A 256 -1.96 7.27 -9.51
C ASP A 256 -1.28 7.96 -10.70
N LEU A 257 -2.04 8.26 -11.76
CA LEU A 257 -1.48 8.79 -13.00
C LEU A 257 -0.62 10.03 -12.78
N ALA A 258 -1.08 10.99 -11.98
CA ALA A 258 -0.34 12.22 -11.73
C ALA A 258 1.01 11.94 -11.03
N MET A 259 1.03 11.04 -10.05
CA MET A 259 2.24 10.58 -9.37
C MET A 259 3.20 9.90 -10.34
N MET A 260 2.69 9.00 -11.17
CA MET A 260 3.49 8.28 -12.17
C MET A 260 4.04 9.22 -13.25
N GLN A 261 3.24 10.15 -13.76
CA GLN A 261 3.66 11.15 -14.75
C GLN A 261 4.70 12.11 -14.16
N TYR A 262 4.51 12.54 -12.90
CA TYR A 262 5.49 13.36 -12.18
C TYR A 262 6.83 12.64 -12.04
N THR A 263 6.80 11.35 -11.68
CA THR A 263 7.98 10.50 -11.62
C THR A 263 8.63 10.35 -13.01
N ALA A 264 7.83 10.00 -14.02
CA ALA A 264 8.32 9.78 -15.40
C ALA A 264 8.95 11.05 -16.04
N SER A 265 8.61 12.23 -15.51
CA SER A 265 9.22 13.49 -15.95
C SER A 265 10.46 13.90 -15.14
N ASN A 266 11.11 12.94 -14.45
CA ASN A 266 12.41 13.18 -13.81
C ASN A 266 13.45 13.52 -14.90
N PRO A 267 14.11 14.69 -14.83
CA PRO A 267 15.02 15.12 -15.88
C PRO A 267 16.40 14.46 -15.82
N ASP A 268 16.74 13.87 -14.67
CA ASP A 268 18.11 13.47 -14.37
C ASP A 268 18.32 11.95 -14.54
N TYR A 269 17.26 11.15 -14.40
CA TYR A 269 17.38 9.69 -14.34
C TYR A 269 16.35 8.96 -15.19
N LYS A 270 16.74 7.78 -15.69
CA LYS A 270 15.81 6.83 -16.32
C LYS A 270 14.84 6.28 -15.27
N THR A 271 13.57 6.57 -15.42
CA THR A 271 12.54 6.20 -14.45
C THR A 271 11.86 4.87 -14.76
N PHE A 272 11.15 4.34 -13.76
CA PHE A 272 10.35 3.12 -13.90
C PHE A 272 8.92 3.38 -13.41
N GLY A 273 7.95 2.85 -14.15
CA GLY A 273 6.52 2.91 -13.79
C GLY A 273 5.89 1.52 -13.84
N LEU A 274 5.08 1.19 -12.84
CA LEU A 274 4.36 -0.09 -12.78
C LEU A 274 2.95 0.12 -12.27
N LEU A 275 1.98 -0.48 -12.97
CA LEU A 275 0.57 -0.53 -12.57
C LEU A 275 0.15 -1.98 -12.32
N VAL A 276 -0.46 -2.23 -11.17
CA VAL A 276 -1.11 -3.51 -10.85
C VAL A 276 -2.50 -3.51 -11.47
N HIS A 277 -2.74 -4.40 -12.42
CA HIS A 277 -4.05 -4.64 -13.01
C HIS A 277 -4.71 -5.83 -12.33
N HIS A 278 -5.81 -5.58 -11.65
CA HIS A 278 -6.55 -6.57 -10.90
C HIS A 278 -7.38 -7.46 -11.84
N THR A 279 -6.81 -8.60 -12.23
CA THR A 279 -7.39 -9.54 -13.21
C THR A 279 -7.82 -10.87 -12.58
N ASP A 280 -7.56 -11.09 -11.28
CA ASP A 280 -7.73 -12.38 -10.63
C ASP A 280 -8.95 -12.45 -9.71
N ALA A 281 -10.11 -12.68 -10.29
CA ALA A 281 -11.35 -12.86 -9.53
C ALA A 281 -11.38 -14.09 -8.63
N ALA A 282 -10.51 -15.08 -8.87
CA ALA A 282 -10.48 -16.31 -8.10
C ALA A 282 -9.74 -16.14 -6.76
N ARG A 283 -8.56 -15.51 -6.80
CA ARG A 283 -7.68 -15.35 -5.62
C ARG A 283 -7.85 -14.00 -4.93
N GLU A 284 -8.40 -12.98 -5.65
CA GLU A 284 -8.64 -11.63 -5.18
C GLU A 284 -9.90 -11.09 -5.88
N TYR A 285 -10.08 -9.79 -6.09
CA TYR A 285 -11.14 -9.18 -6.88
C TYR A 285 -10.60 -8.78 -8.25
N ALA A 286 -11.39 -8.98 -9.31
CA ALA A 286 -11.05 -8.49 -10.64
C ALA A 286 -11.89 -7.24 -10.95
N TYR A 287 -11.23 -6.16 -11.30
CA TYR A 287 -11.86 -4.88 -11.64
C TYR A 287 -10.92 -4.00 -12.47
N ASP A 288 -11.48 -3.12 -13.26
CA ASP A 288 -10.74 -2.10 -14.02
C ASP A 288 -11.57 -0.83 -14.24
N SER A 289 -12.53 -0.88 -15.20
CA SER A 289 -13.35 0.28 -15.58
C SER A 289 -14.53 0.53 -14.63
N HIS A 290 -14.94 -0.47 -13.87
CA HIS A 290 -16.13 -0.43 -13.02
C HIS A 290 -15.82 -1.00 -11.62
N PRO A 291 -14.95 -0.36 -10.86
CA PRO A 291 -14.65 -0.82 -9.51
C PRO A 291 -15.84 -0.59 -8.57
N PRO A 292 -16.00 -1.40 -7.51
CA PRO A 292 -17.08 -1.24 -6.54
C PRO A 292 -17.04 0.10 -5.80
N ALA A 293 -15.85 0.59 -5.45
CA ALA A 293 -15.66 1.82 -4.67
C ALA A 293 -14.47 2.67 -5.11
N SER A 294 -13.36 2.04 -5.50
CA SER A 294 -12.11 2.71 -5.90
C SER A 294 -11.35 1.85 -6.92
N GLY A 295 -10.17 2.28 -7.35
CA GLY A 295 -9.31 1.45 -8.20
C GLY A 295 -9.66 1.43 -9.68
N LYS A 296 -10.36 2.44 -10.19
CA LYS A 296 -10.62 2.52 -11.64
C LYS A 296 -9.31 2.66 -12.41
N LEU A 297 -9.07 1.75 -13.37
CA LEU A 297 -7.88 1.72 -14.22
C LEU A 297 -8.27 1.68 -15.70
N VAL A 298 -8.45 2.84 -16.32
CA VAL A 298 -8.84 3.00 -17.73
C VAL A 298 -7.83 3.87 -18.46
N GLU A 299 -7.64 5.11 -17.99
CA GLU A 299 -6.64 6.02 -18.59
C GLU A 299 -5.23 5.53 -18.27
N GLY A 300 -5.00 4.96 -17.09
CA GLY A 300 -3.73 4.37 -16.70
C GLY A 300 -3.24 3.32 -17.67
N LEU A 301 -4.11 2.43 -18.16
CA LEU A 301 -3.74 1.41 -19.15
C LEU A 301 -3.31 2.03 -20.49
N LYS A 302 -3.97 3.10 -20.94
CA LYS A 302 -3.61 3.81 -22.17
C LYS A 302 -2.26 4.50 -22.03
N VAL A 303 -2.08 5.27 -20.96
CA VAL A 303 -0.84 6.00 -20.69
C VAL A 303 0.32 5.04 -20.45
N ALA A 304 0.11 3.91 -19.77
CA ALA A 304 1.12 2.89 -19.56
C ALA A 304 1.66 2.35 -20.90
N LYS A 305 0.76 2.07 -21.85
CA LYS A 305 1.15 1.65 -23.19
C LYS A 305 1.98 2.70 -23.93
N GLU A 306 1.58 3.97 -23.84
CA GLU A 306 2.27 5.09 -24.49
C GLU A 306 3.65 5.36 -23.87
N LYS A 307 3.78 5.23 -22.55
CA LYS A 307 5.00 5.49 -21.79
C LYS A 307 5.92 4.29 -21.63
N GLY A 308 5.47 3.10 -22.04
CA GLY A 308 6.21 1.86 -21.84
C GLY A 308 6.28 1.45 -20.36
N TRP A 309 5.28 1.81 -19.53
CA TRP A 309 5.19 1.34 -18.16
C TRP A 309 4.78 -0.12 -18.10
N VAL A 310 5.24 -0.81 -17.08
CA VAL A 310 4.87 -2.20 -16.83
C VAL A 310 3.42 -2.25 -16.33
N VAL A 311 2.61 -3.11 -16.94
CA VAL A 311 1.27 -3.44 -16.43
C VAL A 311 1.32 -4.88 -15.95
N VAL A 312 1.18 -5.07 -14.66
CA VAL A 312 1.15 -6.39 -14.01
C VAL A 312 -0.25 -6.98 -14.16
N ASP A 313 -0.36 -8.11 -14.82
CA ASP A 313 -1.57 -8.93 -14.82
C ASP A 313 -1.52 -9.82 -13.55
N MET A 314 -2.32 -9.48 -12.53
CA MET A 314 -2.27 -10.18 -11.24
C MET A 314 -2.44 -11.70 -11.40
N GLN A 315 -3.29 -12.16 -12.31
CA GLN A 315 -3.55 -13.58 -12.51
C GLN A 315 -2.33 -14.30 -13.11
N LYS A 316 -1.60 -13.67 -14.04
CA LYS A 316 -0.50 -14.28 -14.78
C LYS A 316 0.85 -14.04 -14.13
N ASP A 317 1.08 -12.83 -13.60
CA ASP A 317 2.39 -12.40 -13.14
C ASP A 317 2.65 -12.79 -11.68
N TRP A 318 1.61 -12.94 -10.86
CA TRP A 318 1.74 -13.32 -9.47
C TRP A 318 1.51 -14.80 -9.23
N LYS A 319 2.50 -15.44 -8.62
CA LYS A 319 2.42 -16.86 -8.22
C LYS A 319 1.51 -17.04 -7.01
N THR A 320 1.61 -16.14 -6.04
CA THR A 320 0.74 -16.04 -4.86
C THR A 320 0.24 -14.61 -4.72
N VAL A 321 -0.94 -14.40 -4.14
CA VAL A 321 -1.45 -13.04 -3.83
C VAL A 321 -1.06 -12.66 -2.41
N PHE A 322 -1.41 -13.47 -1.43
CA PHE A 322 -1.05 -13.29 -0.02
C PHE A 322 0.03 -14.29 0.40
N ASP A 323 0.67 -14.04 1.54
CA ASP A 323 1.57 -15.01 2.16
C ASP A 323 0.75 -16.24 2.62
N PRO A 324 0.99 -17.43 2.04
CA PRO A 324 0.21 -18.64 2.38
C PRO A 324 0.35 -19.08 3.85
N ALA A 325 1.43 -18.66 4.52
CA ALA A 325 1.66 -18.97 5.93
C ALA A 325 0.79 -18.08 6.86
N GLN A 326 0.41 -16.91 6.41
CA GLN A 326 -0.38 -15.94 7.19
C GLN A 326 -1.85 -15.91 6.74
N CYS A 327 -2.08 -15.94 5.44
CA CYS A 327 -3.39 -15.90 4.82
C CYS A 327 -3.50 -17.00 3.74
N PRO A 328 -3.79 -18.24 4.14
CA PRO A 328 -3.88 -19.36 3.22
C PRO A 328 -5.07 -19.17 2.27
N ALA A 329 -4.87 -19.52 1.00
CA ALA A 329 -5.96 -19.56 0.03
C ALA A 329 -7.08 -20.47 0.55
N LYS A 330 -8.31 -19.97 0.60
CA LYS A 330 -9.46 -20.84 0.88
C LYS A 330 -9.59 -21.81 -0.29
N THR A 331 -9.51 -23.11 -0.03
CA THR A 331 -9.93 -24.13 -0.99
C THR A 331 -11.39 -23.85 -1.33
N ALA A 332 -11.69 -23.66 -2.62
CA ALA A 332 -13.06 -23.58 -3.09
C ALA A 332 -13.82 -24.82 -2.60
N GLN A 333 -14.80 -24.62 -1.72
CA GLN A 333 -15.74 -25.65 -1.31
C GLN A 333 -16.81 -25.82 -2.36
#